data_9201ea79d99a5c4eee1c6460a80739b7
#
_entry.id   9201ea79d99a5c4eee1c6460a80739b7
#
_cell.length_a   1.000
_cell.length_b   1.000
_cell.length_c   1.000
_cell.angle_alpha   90.00
_cell.angle_beta   90.00
_cell.angle_gamma   90.00
#
_symmetry.space_group_name_H-M   'P 1'
#
loop_
_entity.id
_entity.type
_entity.pdbx_description
1 polymer ?
#
loop_
_entity_poly.entity_id
_entity_poly.type
_entity_poly.pdbx_seq_one_letter_code
_entity_poly.pdbx_strand_id
1 'polypeptide(L)'
;MTEEIVLNVKNIEKSFTGTKALKGVEFSLRKGEIHALVGENGAGKTTLMNIISGVFKPDAGEIYINGQKVEINSPYEAQKYNISFVHQEVALCDTVTVAENIFMPAINQSRSFTVNFKKLNVMAKEILEPLADIKPDKLVSDLSMSHHQIIEIARALSLNCKILILDEPTSALSESESKALFKILHELKARGISIIYISHRMGEVFSECDRVTVLRDGNYLGTYNIKDVDRRQIVNKMVGREIDDTYPSKSTEPDSLKEILFEVEDLTGDKFKDISFKLYKGEVLGIAGLIGSGRSELAQAICGFGQVKKGKVHYKGKEIKLNASAESIEKGIVYLTEDRKIDGLFLDLSIMQNISAMDISKISGKLLISKKLEEDQANYYVKTFNIKSRNINQIVRSLSGGNQQKVLFSKILSINPKIIFMDEPTRGIDVGAKAEIYKLIRELVGNGIGIVFISSELPEIVGMSDRVIVMHEGEKSGEITGKDINEKEIIHLASGIVKN
;
A
#
# COMPACT_ATOMS: atom_id res chain seq x y z
N MET A 1 30.72 -19.23 15.89
CA MET A 1 30.28 -18.26 16.93
C MET A 1 28.81 -18.49 17.13
N THR A 2 28.36 -18.83 18.33
CA THR A 2 26.91 -18.95 18.64
C THR A 2 26.30 -17.57 18.49
N GLU A 3 25.37 -17.43 17.58
CA GLU A 3 24.67 -16.16 17.32
C GLU A 3 23.83 -15.77 18.54
N GLU A 4 24.15 -14.63 19.13
CA GLU A 4 23.52 -14.14 20.37
C GLU A 4 22.07 -13.73 20.09
N ILE A 5 21.10 -14.41 20.72
CA ILE A 5 19.66 -14.08 20.61
C ILE A 5 19.32 -13.02 21.67
N VAL A 6 18.89 -11.84 21.21
CA VAL A 6 18.53 -10.72 22.08
C VAL A 6 17.03 -10.71 22.46
N LEU A 7 16.17 -11.25 21.60
CA LEU A 7 14.75 -11.43 21.87
C LEU A 7 14.31 -12.82 21.40
N ASN A 8 13.61 -13.54 22.29
CA ASN A 8 13.03 -14.84 21.96
C ASN A 8 11.61 -14.92 22.50
N VAL A 9 10.69 -15.22 21.61
CA VAL A 9 9.25 -15.30 21.89
C VAL A 9 8.80 -16.73 21.64
N LYS A 10 8.14 -17.35 22.59
CA LYS A 10 7.76 -18.76 22.56
C LYS A 10 6.27 -18.95 22.80
N ASN A 11 5.62 -19.65 21.89
CA ASN A 11 4.23 -20.10 22.00
C ASN A 11 3.24 -18.97 22.36
N ILE A 12 3.41 -17.77 21.81
CA ILE A 12 2.52 -16.64 22.10
C ILE A 12 1.13 -16.87 21.51
N GLU A 13 0.13 -16.79 22.37
CA GLU A 13 -1.28 -16.82 22.01
C GLU A 13 -1.97 -15.51 22.34
N LYS A 14 -2.92 -15.09 21.47
CA LYS A 14 -3.78 -13.93 21.69
C LYS A 14 -5.11 -14.07 21.01
N SER A 15 -6.20 -13.77 21.74
CA SER A 15 -7.56 -13.77 21.23
C SER A 15 -8.22 -12.41 21.46
N PHE A 16 -9.06 -11.98 20.50
CA PHE A 16 -9.89 -10.78 20.60
C PHE A 16 -11.32 -11.15 20.22
N THR A 17 -12.30 -10.85 21.07
CA THR A 17 -13.76 -11.01 20.81
C THR A 17 -14.12 -12.23 19.98
N GLY A 18 -13.60 -13.41 20.39
CA GLY A 18 -13.91 -14.71 19.74
C GLY A 18 -13.01 -15.10 18.56
N THR A 19 -12.06 -14.24 18.17
CA THR A 19 -11.10 -14.56 17.10
C THR A 19 -9.70 -14.76 17.69
N LYS A 20 -9.08 -15.92 17.44
CA LYS A 20 -7.71 -16.22 17.87
C LYS A 20 -6.73 -15.60 16.88
N ALA A 21 -6.15 -14.44 17.25
CA ALA A 21 -5.23 -13.67 16.42
C ALA A 21 -3.81 -14.25 16.36
N LEU A 22 -3.36 -14.90 17.46
CA LEU A 22 -2.09 -15.63 17.51
C LEU A 22 -2.34 -17.01 18.14
N LYS A 23 -1.72 -18.04 17.55
CA LYS A 23 -1.98 -19.47 17.85
C LYS A 23 -0.70 -20.23 18.17
N GLY A 24 0.03 -19.77 19.19
CA GLY A 24 1.31 -20.37 19.57
C GLY A 24 2.47 -19.92 18.68
N VAL A 25 2.59 -18.60 18.46
CA VAL A 25 3.60 -18.01 17.57
C VAL A 25 4.97 -17.99 18.25
N GLU A 26 5.99 -18.33 17.46
CA GLU A 26 7.40 -18.22 17.82
C GLU A 26 8.08 -17.12 17.01
N PHE A 27 9.05 -16.43 17.65
CA PHE A 27 9.88 -15.43 16.98
C PHE A 27 11.21 -15.28 17.71
N SER A 28 12.31 -15.16 16.97
CA SER A 28 13.63 -14.93 17.55
C SER A 28 14.40 -13.86 16.80
N LEU A 29 15.02 -12.91 17.52
CA LEU A 29 15.85 -11.85 16.97
C LEU A 29 17.28 -12.01 17.45
N ARG A 30 18.23 -11.99 16.52
CA ARG A 30 19.66 -12.02 16.81
C ARG A 30 20.20 -10.61 17.01
N LYS A 31 21.29 -10.49 17.70
CA LYS A 31 21.97 -9.22 17.91
C LYS A 31 22.51 -8.66 16.59
N GLY A 32 22.15 -7.39 16.29
CA GLY A 32 22.64 -6.71 15.10
C GLY A 32 22.19 -7.36 13.79
N GLU A 33 20.95 -7.87 13.72
CA GLU A 33 20.34 -8.31 12.46
C GLU A 33 19.16 -7.42 12.06
N ILE A 34 18.83 -7.40 10.79
CA ILE A 34 17.55 -6.94 10.27
C ILE A 34 16.70 -8.17 9.98
N HIS A 35 15.69 -8.41 10.82
CA HIS A 35 14.82 -9.57 10.72
C HIS A 35 13.45 -9.18 10.19
N ALA A 36 13.10 -9.67 9.01
CA ALA A 36 11.79 -9.42 8.43
C ALA A 36 10.69 -10.27 9.09
N LEU A 37 9.56 -9.66 9.41
CA LEU A 37 8.32 -10.35 9.78
C LEU A 37 7.29 -10.15 8.68
N VAL A 38 6.95 -11.23 7.97
CA VAL A 38 6.07 -11.19 6.80
C VAL A 38 4.82 -12.04 6.99
N GLY A 39 3.78 -11.72 6.23
CA GLY A 39 2.48 -12.39 6.25
C GLY A 39 1.41 -11.50 5.66
N GLU A 40 0.26 -12.06 5.29
CA GLU A 40 -0.88 -11.27 4.80
C GLU A 40 -1.46 -10.35 5.88
N ASN A 41 -2.33 -9.41 5.47
CA ASN A 41 -3.07 -8.58 6.41
C ASN A 41 -3.97 -9.46 7.29
N GLY A 42 -3.89 -9.26 8.62
CA GLY A 42 -4.57 -10.14 9.57
C GLY A 42 -3.80 -11.39 9.97
N ALA A 43 -2.57 -11.63 9.46
CA ALA A 43 -1.74 -12.76 9.85
C ALA A 43 -1.23 -12.73 11.30
N GLY A 44 -1.44 -11.60 12.02
CA GLY A 44 -1.06 -11.44 13.42
C GLY A 44 0.25 -10.67 13.65
N LYS A 45 0.90 -10.13 12.60
CA LYS A 45 2.17 -9.39 12.69
C LYS A 45 2.13 -8.24 13.70
N THR A 46 1.23 -7.29 13.48
CA THR A 46 1.06 -6.12 14.37
C THR A 46 0.61 -6.54 15.77
N THR A 47 -0.20 -7.61 15.90
CA THR A 47 -0.59 -8.14 17.22
C THR A 47 0.62 -8.67 17.98
N LEU A 48 1.52 -9.40 17.33
CA LEU A 48 2.75 -9.91 17.93
C LEU A 48 3.66 -8.74 18.36
N MET A 49 3.82 -7.73 17.52
CA MET A 49 4.64 -6.56 17.86
C MET A 49 4.03 -5.73 18.99
N ASN A 50 2.71 -5.58 19.02
CA ASN A 50 2.02 -4.93 20.13
C ASN A 50 2.18 -5.68 21.47
N ILE A 51 2.33 -7.01 21.44
CA ILE A 51 2.66 -7.79 22.64
C ILE A 51 4.10 -7.54 23.05
N ILE A 52 5.05 -7.59 22.13
CA ILE A 52 6.48 -7.35 22.41
C ILE A 52 6.71 -5.91 22.91
N SER A 53 5.96 -4.94 22.40
CA SER A 53 6.02 -3.53 22.83
C SER A 53 5.16 -3.21 24.05
N GLY A 54 4.45 -4.19 24.63
CA GLY A 54 3.68 -4.04 25.86
C GLY A 54 2.32 -3.32 25.70
N VAL A 55 1.83 -3.13 24.48
CA VAL A 55 0.48 -2.59 24.23
C VAL A 55 -0.59 -3.61 24.58
N PHE A 56 -0.34 -4.89 24.30
CA PHE A 56 -1.21 -6.00 24.68
C PHE A 56 -0.46 -7.02 25.54
N LYS A 57 -1.17 -7.61 26.49
CA LYS A 57 -0.67 -8.81 27.19
C LYS A 57 -0.99 -10.06 26.36
N PRO A 58 -0.06 -11.03 26.28
CA PRO A 58 -0.37 -12.33 25.71
C PRO A 58 -1.37 -13.08 26.60
N ASP A 59 -2.18 -13.96 26.00
CA ASP A 59 -3.06 -14.84 26.75
C ASP A 59 -2.31 -16.11 27.23
N ALA A 60 -1.25 -16.52 26.47
CA ALA A 60 -0.31 -17.58 26.83
C ALA A 60 1.03 -17.36 26.12
N GLY A 61 2.06 -18.09 26.55
CA GLY A 61 3.41 -18.04 26.00
C GLY A 61 4.39 -17.21 26.85
N GLU A 62 5.62 -17.07 26.36
CA GLU A 62 6.72 -16.49 27.13
C GLU A 62 7.58 -15.60 26.25
N ILE A 63 8.09 -14.51 26.83
CA ILE A 63 9.03 -13.58 26.20
C ILE A 63 10.35 -13.62 26.97
N TYR A 64 11.46 -13.72 26.24
CA TYR A 64 12.79 -13.71 26.79
C TYR A 64 13.60 -12.58 26.15
N ILE A 65 14.30 -11.79 26.96
CA ILE A 65 15.24 -10.77 26.53
C ILE A 65 16.61 -11.10 27.08
N ASN A 66 17.61 -11.22 26.20
CA ASN A 66 18.97 -11.66 26.56
C ASN A 66 18.96 -12.95 27.40
N GLY A 67 18.10 -13.91 27.10
CA GLY A 67 17.97 -15.18 27.79
C GLY A 67 17.16 -15.15 29.10
N GLN A 68 16.74 -13.98 29.57
CA GLN A 68 15.94 -13.84 30.79
C GLN A 68 14.46 -13.75 30.45
N LYS A 69 13.63 -14.53 31.14
CA LYS A 69 12.19 -14.44 31.02
C LYS A 69 11.70 -13.10 31.59
N VAL A 70 10.87 -12.39 30.80
CA VAL A 70 10.34 -11.07 31.16
C VAL A 70 8.83 -11.02 30.96
N GLU A 71 8.17 -10.16 31.72
CA GLU A 71 6.79 -9.75 31.48
C GLU A 71 6.79 -8.28 31.05
N ILE A 72 6.12 -7.97 29.94
CA ILE A 72 6.01 -6.62 29.41
C ILE A 72 4.54 -6.24 29.39
N ASN A 73 4.15 -5.41 30.34
CA ASN A 73 2.73 -5.07 30.59
C ASN A 73 2.37 -3.65 30.13
N SER A 74 3.35 -2.87 29.68
CA SER A 74 3.15 -1.52 29.17
C SER A 74 4.28 -1.10 28.23
N PRO A 75 4.07 -0.13 27.34
CA PRO A 75 5.13 0.43 26.48
C PRO A 75 6.29 1.02 27.29
N TYR A 76 6.02 1.54 28.48
CA TYR A 76 7.05 2.03 29.39
C TYR A 76 7.97 0.91 29.90
N GLU A 77 7.43 -0.30 30.16
CA GLU A 77 8.24 -1.47 30.52
C GLU A 77 9.06 -1.96 29.32
N ALA A 78 8.49 -1.96 28.11
CA ALA A 78 9.24 -2.28 26.90
C ALA A 78 10.47 -1.36 26.71
N GLN A 79 10.31 -0.05 26.98
CA GLN A 79 11.41 0.91 26.95
C GLN A 79 12.53 0.58 27.97
N LYS A 80 12.21 0.05 29.16
CA LYS A 80 13.22 -0.40 30.12
C LYS A 80 14.08 -1.55 29.59
N TYR A 81 13.53 -2.34 28.67
CA TYR A 81 14.25 -3.39 27.95
C TYR A 81 14.88 -2.90 26.65
N ASN A 82 14.91 -1.56 26.44
CA ASN A 82 15.44 -0.90 25.24
C ASN A 82 14.73 -1.32 23.94
N ILE A 83 13.43 -1.62 24.00
CA ILE A 83 12.56 -1.89 22.86
C ILE A 83 11.83 -0.61 22.49
N SER A 84 11.89 -0.22 21.21
CA SER A 84 11.12 0.89 20.67
C SER A 84 10.34 0.44 19.43
N PHE A 85 9.12 0.93 19.29
CA PHE A 85 8.21 0.60 18.19
C PHE A 85 7.85 1.85 17.42
N VAL A 86 8.16 1.86 16.14
CA VAL A 86 7.73 2.87 15.14
C VAL A 86 6.54 2.28 14.39
N HIS A 87 5.39 2.88 14.56
CA HIS A 87 4.12 2.43 13.98
C HIS A 87 3.99 2.83 12.52
N GLN A 88 3.10 2.17 11.79
CA GLN A 88 2.80 2.43 10.38
C GLN A 88 2.25 3.86 10.17
N GLU A 89 1.37 4.33 11.07
CA GLU A 89 0.89 5.70 11.06
C GLU A 89 1.83 6.55 11.91
N VAL A 90 2.42 7.56 11.29
CA VAL A 90 3.36 8.47 11.96
C VAL A 90 2.62 9.27 13.04
N ALA A 91 3.07 9.14 14.28
CA ALA A 91 2.46 9.79 15.44
C ALA A 91 3.32 10.98 15.93
N LEU A 92 3.53 11.97 15.05
CA LEU A 92 4.23 13.22 15.36
C LEU A 92 3.23 14.35 15.63
N CYS A 93 3.67 15.31 16.40
CA CYS A 93 2.92 16.53 16.64
C CYS A 93 3.38 17.61 15.64
N ASP A 94 2.54 17.94 14.67
CA ASP A 94 2.89 18.84 13.56
C ASP A 94 3.21 20.28 14.01
N THR A 95 2.63 20.71 15.13
CA THR A 95 2.71 22.08 15.64
C THR A 95 3.89 22.37 16.55
N VAL A 96 4.76 21.38 16.78
CA VAL A 96 5.96 21.54 17.60
C VAL A 96 7.21 21.20 16.77
N THR A 97 8.39 21.57 17.29
CA THR A 97 9.66 21.38 16.59
C THR A 97 10.08 19.92 16.54
N VAL A 98 11.02 19.62 15.65
CA VAL A 98 11.66 18.31 15.54
C VAL A 98 12.28 17.88 16.87
N ALA A 99 13.04 18.77 17.53
CA ALA A 99 13.66 18.47 18.82
C ALA A 99 12.63 18.15 19.91
N GLU A 100 11.53 18.86 19.95
CA GLU A 100 10.43 18.59 20.88
C GLU A 100 9.79 17.22 20.62
N ASN A 101 9.53 16.88 19.35
CA ASN A 101 9.01 15.57 18.98
C ASN A 101 9.93 14.42 19.38
N ILE A 102 11.24 14.54 19.14
CA ILE A 102 12.23 13.53 19.50
C ILE A 102 12.26 13.28 21.01
N PHE A 103 12.22 14.34 21.83
CA PHE A 103 12.38 14.22 23.27
C PHE A 103 11.06 14.29 24.05
N MET A 104 9.90 14.35 23.42
CA MET A 104 8.58 14.37 24.07
C MET A 104 8.42 13.25 25.12
N PRO A 105 8.82 11.99 24.87
CA PRO A 105 8.74 10.95 25.89
C PRO A 105 9.65 11.23 27.12
N ALA A 106 10.83 11.78 26.90
CA ALA A 106 11.78 12.11 27.97
C ALA A 106 11.34 13.34 28.78
N ILE A 107 10.72 14.34 28.12
CA ILE A 107 10.15 15.53 28.78
C ILE A 107 9.03 15.10 29.75
N ASN A 108 8.15 14.21 29.31
CA ASN A 108 7.03 13.71 30.13
C ASN A 108 7.50 12.90 31.36
N GLN A 109 8.69 12.31 31.31
CA GLN A 109 9.29 11.57 32.43
C GLN A 109 10.13 12.49 33.35
N SER A 110 10.42 13.70 32.91
CA SER A 110 11.20 14.67 33.68
C SER A 110 10.38 15.23 34.86
N ARG A 111 11.00 15.27 36.05
CA ARG A 111 10.45 15.98 37.22
C ARG A 111 10.75 17.48 37.22
N SER A 112 11.39 18.00 36.17
CA SER A 112 11.74 19.42 36.03
C SER A 112 10.53 20.24 35.62
N PHE A 113 10.32 21.39 36.27
CA PHE A 113 9.30 22.34 35.90
C PHE A 113 9.63 23.19 34.67
N THR A 114 10.85 23.10 34.15
CA THR A 114 11.34 23.88 33.00
C THR A 114 12.02 22.98 31.98
N VAL A 115 11.79 23.28 30.70
CA VAL A 115 12.45 22.60 29.57
C VAL A 115 13.50 23.54 28.97
N ASN A 116 14.72 23.06 28.85
CA ASN A 116 15.79 23.80 28.20
C ASN A 116 15.82 23.46 26.69
N PHE A 117 15.11 24.23 25.88
CA PHE A 117 15.00 24.04 24.42
C PHE A 117 16.35 24.11 23.71
N LYS A 118 17.28 24.98 24.17
CA LYS A 118 18.64 25.02 23.58
C LYS A 118 19.38 23.71 23.75
N LYS A 119 19.28 23.10 24.94
CA LYS A 119 19.86 21.79 25.20
C LYS A 119 19.21 20.69 24.34
N LEU A 120 17.87 20.72 24.22
CA LEU A 120 17.15 19.77 23.38
C LEU A 120 17.60 19.84 21.92
N ASN A 121 17.75 21.06 21.37
CA ASN A 121 18.21 21.23 20.00
C ASN A 121 19.62 20.69 19.77
N VAL A 122 20.55 20.85 20.72
CA VAL A 122 21.90 20.27 20.64
C VAL A 122 21.83 18.75 20.64
N MET A 123 21.11 18.15 21.59
CA MET A 123 20.96 16.70 21.67
C MET A 123 20.23 16.12 20.45
N ALA A 124 19.20 16.81 19.93
CA ALA A 124 18.50 16.39 18.73
C ALA A 124 19.43 16.42 17.51
N LYS A 125 20.29 17.43 17.38
CA LYS A 125 21.26 17.51 16.30
C LYS A 125 22.23 16.34 16.32
N GLU A 126 22.75 15.94 17.48
CA GLU A 126 23.64 14.77 17.63
C GLU A 126 23.00 13.47 17.17
N ILE A 127 21.68 13.29 17.44
CA ILE A 127 20.93 12.10 17.00
C ILE A 127 20.64 12.16 15.50
N LEU A 128 20.29 13.32 14.96
CA LEU A 128 19.88 13.50 13.56
C LEU A 128 21.07 13.52 12.59
N GLU A 129 22.22 14.05 13.01
CA GLU A 129 23.41 14.21 12.15
C GLU A 129 23.79 12.94 11.37
N PRO A 130 23.79 11.72 11.97
CA PRO A 130 24.04 10.48 11.23
C PRO A 130 22.83 9.97 10.42
N LEU A 131 21.63 10.54 10.58
CA LEU A 131 20.41 10.05 9.94
C LEU A 131 20.03 10.89 8.73
N ALA A 132 19.98 12.22 8.89
CA ALA A 132 19.62 13.17 7.83
C ALA A 132 19.94 14.61 8.23
N ASP A 133 20.08 15.49 7.23
CA ASP A 133 20.23 16.94 7.44
C ASP A 133 18.87 17.58 7.74
N ILE A 134 18.41 17.40 8.98
CA ILE A 134 17.16 17.98 9.49
C ILE A 134 17.49 18.96 10.61
N LYS A 135 17.02 20.21 10.48
CA LYS A 135 17.22 21.21 11.53
C LYS A 135 16.32 20.94 12.72
N PRO A 136 16.85 20.84 13.96
CA PRO A 136 16.08 20.51 15.16
C PRO A 136 14.98 21.52 15.52
N ASP A 137 15.13 22.78 15.11
CA ASP A 137 14.24 23.89 15.42
C ASP A 137 13.10 24.08 14.38
N LYS A 138 13.10 23.32 13.29
CA LYS A 138 12.00 23.34 12.31
C LYS A 138 10.72 22.73 12.88
N LEU A 139 9.58 23.26 12.45
CA LEU A 139 8.28 22.64 12.70
C LEU A 139 8.16 21.34 11.87
N VAL A 140 7.51 20.35 12.44
CA VAL A 140 7.29 19.07 11.75
C VAL A 140 6.37 19.25 10.56
N SER A 141 5.37 20.14 10.63
CA SER A 141 4.48 20.50 9.52
C SER A 141 5.20 20.92 8.23
N ASP A 142 6.43 21.44 8.33
CA ASP A 142 7.19 21.95 7.19
C ASP A 142 8.06 20.88 6.51
N LEU A 143 7.94 19.62 6.94
CA LEU A 143 8.80 18.52 6.52
C LEU A 143 8.05 17.51 5.65
N SER A 144 8.80 16.78 4.83
CA SER A 144 8.25 15.70 4.02
C SER A 144 7.95 14.46 4.86
N MET A 145 7.14 13.55 4.32
CA MET A 145 6.79 12.28 4.98
C MET A 145 8.04 11.41 5.28
N SER A 146 9.05 11.45 4.42
CA SER A 146 10.32 10.76 4.66
C SER A 146 11.07 11.32 5.88
N HIS A 147 11.05 12.64 6.05
CA HIS A 147 11.62 13.26 7.26
C HIS A 147 10.83 12.90 8.52
N HIS A 148 9.50 12.78 8.43
CA HIS A 148 8.68 12.33 9.55
C HIS A 148 9.11 10.93 10.02
N GLN A 149 9.35 10.00 9.08
CA GLN A 149 9.84 8.66 9.41
C GLN A 149 11.21 8.67 10.11
N ILE A 150 12.12 9.53 9.66
CA ILE A 150 13.43 9.70 10.29
C ILE A 150 13.31 10.27 11.71
N ILE A 151 12.40 11.20 11.94
CA ILE A 151 12.14 11.78 13.26
C ILE A 151 11.60 10.70 14.23
N GLU A 152 10.72 9.81 13.76
CA GLU A 152 10.24 8.66 14.57
C GLU A 152 11.40 7.75 14.98
N ILE A 153 12.31 7.44 14.04
CA ILE A 153 13.51 6.66 14.34
C ILE A 153 14.41 7.41 15.31
N ALA A 154 14.64 8.71 15.10
CA ALA A 154 15.43 9.54 16.02
C ALA A 154 14.83 9.57 17.44
N ARG A 155 13.51 9.62 17.55
CA ARG A 155 12.78 9.50 18.83
C ARG A 155 13.03 8.14 19.50
N ALA A 156 12.98 7.05 18.74
CA ALA A 156 13.32 5.73 19.25
C ALA A 156 14.77 5.65 19.76
N LEU A 157 15.71 6.23 19.04
CA LEU A 157 17.14 6.28 19.42
C LEU A 157 17.39 7.13 20.67
N SER A 158 16.62 8.22 20.87
CA SER A 158 16.73 9.06 22.06
C SER A 158 16.43 8.30 23.36
N LEU A 159 15.76 7.15 23.28
CA LEU A 159 15.40 6.26 24.37
C LEU A 159 16.43 5.10 24.57
N ASN A 160 17.64 5.21 24.03
CA ASN A 160 18.68 4.16 24.07
C ASN A 160 18.19 2.81 23.49
N CYS A 161 17.46 2.85 22.39
CA CYS A 161 16.92 1.68 21.71
C CYS A 161 18.02 0.67 21.35
N LYS A 162 17.77 -0.62 21.64
CA LYS A 162 18.60 -1.76 21.20
C LYS A 162 17.83 -2.71 20.29
N ILE A 163 16.50 -2.72 20.42
CA ILE A 163 15.59 -3.46 19.56
C ILE A 163 14.61 -2.45 18.97
N LEU A 164 14.73 -2.23 17.67
CA LEU A 164 13.89 -1.30 16.91
C LEU A 164 12.88 -2.08 16.08
N ILE A 165 11.59 -1.84 16.32
CA ILE A 165 10.50 -2.42 15.54
C ILE A 165 9.98 -1.36 14.57
N LEU A 166 9.89 -1.70 13.28
CA LEU A 166 9.40 -0.84 12.22
C LEU A 166 8.22 -1.53 11.51
N ASP A 167 7.04 -0.90 11.54
CA ASP A 167 5.84 -1.44 10.89
C ASP A 167 5.57 -0.68 9.58
N GLU A 168 5.86 -1.34 8.44
CA GLU A 168 5.71 -0.83 7.07
C GLU A 168 6.30 0.58 6.83
N PRO A 169 7.56 0.84 7.24
CA PRO A 169 8.11 2.20 7.25
C PRO A 169 8.29 2.82 5.86
N THR A 170 8.24 2.02 4.79
CA THR A 170 8.39 2.47 3.39
C THR A 170 7.06 2.63 2.65
N SER A 171 5.92 2.43 3.31
CA SER A 171 4.61 2.40 2.65
C SER A 171 4.24 3.71 1.94
N ALA A 172 4.69 4.85 2.46
CA ALA A 172 4.46 6.20 1.93
C ALA A 172 5.70 6.83 1.27
N LEU A 173 6.80 6.07 1.12
CA LEU A 173 8.07 6.58 0.59
C LEU A 173 8.25 6.23 -0.88
N SER A 174 8.92 7.12 -1.61
CA SER A 174 9.44 6.84 -2.94
C SER A 174 10.60 5.82 -2.89
N GLU A 175 10.97 5.26 -4.04
CA GLU A 175 12.08 4.29 -4.11
C GLU A 175 13.41 4.88 -3.63
N SER A 176 13.71 6.15 -3.98
CA SER A 176 14.91 6.84 -3.53
C SER A 176 14.93 7.08 -2.02
N GLU A 177 13.79 7.46 -1.44
CA GLU A 177 13.65 7.66 0.00
C GLU A 177 13.73 6.33 0.76
N SER A 178 13.15 5.26 0.21
CA SER A 178 13.28 3.91 0.77
C SER A 178 14.74 3.45 0.80
N LYS A 179 15.51 3.67 -0.27
CA LYS A 179 16.95 3.36 -0.31
C LYS A 179 17.74 4.18 0.73
N ALA A 180 17.40 5.45 0.93
CA ALA A 180 18.02 6.28 1.96
C ALA A 180 17.70 5.76 3.37
N LEU A 181 16.46 5.35 3.62
CA LEU A 181 16.05 4.74 4.89
C LEU A 181 16.84 3.45 5.16
N PHE A 182 16.96 2.54 4.18
CA PHE A 182 17.71 1.31 4.37
C PHE A 182 19.20 1.54 4.67
N LYS A 183 19.81 2.56 4.05
CA LYS A 183 21.18 2.95 4.42
C LYS A 183 21.29 3.30 5.90
N ILE A 184 20.34 4.06 6.43
CA ILE A 184 20.25 4.38 7.85
C ILE A 184 20.09 3.11 8.69
N LEU A 185 19.19 2.18 8.30
CA LEU A 185 18.97 0.93 9.03
C LEU A 185 20.23 0.06 9.08
N HIS A 186 20.98 -0.02 7.98
CA HIS A 186 22.28 -0.74 7.97
C HIS A 186 23.34 -0.08 8.86
N GLU A 187 23.38 1.24 8.91
CA GLU A 187 24.26 1.95 9.84
C GLU A 187 23.88 1.69 11.31
N LEU A 188 22.58 1.67 11.63
CA LEU A 188 22.09 1.34 12.96
C LEU A 188 22.42 -0.11 13.34
N LYS A 189 22.23 -1.06 12.41
CA LYS A 189 22.63 -2.45 12.56
C LYS A 189 24.13 -2.57 12.86
N ALA A 190 24.98 -1.87 12.12
CA ALA A 190 26.44 -1.85 12.33
C ALA A 190 26.84 -1.32 13.73
N ARG A 191 26.00 -0.46 14.34
CA ARG A 191 26.13 0.02 15.72
C ARG A 191 25.57 -0.96 16.76
N GLY A 192 25.11 -2.14 16.34
CA GLY A 192 24.61 -3.23 17.21
C GLY A 192 23.13 -3.10 17.58
N ILE A 193 22.35 -2.28 16.89
CA ILE A 193 20.89 -2.24 17.03
C ILE A 193 20.31 -3.40 16.24
N SER A 194 19.42 -4.16 16.85
CA SER A 194 18.69 -5.26 16.21
C SER A 194 17.33 -4.75 15.73
N ILE A 195 16.96 -5.05 14.49
CA ILE A 195 15.82 -4.44 13.83
C ILE A 195 14.81 -5.52 13.46
N ILE A 196 13.53 -5.33 13.84
CA ILE A 196 12.39 -6.09 13.33
C ILE A 196 11.73 -5.24 12.26
N TYR A 197 11.73 -5.75 11.04
CA TYR A 197 11.21 -5.06 9.86
C TYR A 197 9.94 -5.73 9.36
N ILE A 198 8.80 -5.09 9.54
CA ILE A 198 7.52 -5.60 9.04
C ILE A 198 7.28 -5.00 7.67
N SER A 199 7.10 -5.84 6.67
CA SER A 199 6.77 -5.42 5.32
C SER A 199 6.04 -6.52 4.55
N HIS A 200 5.25 -6.12 3.59
CA HIS A 200 4.69 -7.00 2.56
C HIS A 200 5.44 -6.87 1.22
N ARG A 201 6.41 -5.94 1.11
CA ARG A 201 7.23 -5.69 -0.08
C ARG A 201 8.40 -6.68 -0.13
N MET A 202 8.19 -7.80 -0.81
CA MET A 202 9.22 -8.88 -0.87
C MET A 202 10.54 -8.41 -1.49
N GLY A 203 10.53 -7.44 -2.40
CA GLY A 203 11.76 -6.83 -2.94
C GLY A 203 12.67 -6.31 -1.83
N GLU A 204 12.14 -5.51 -0.92
CA GLU A 204 12.85 -4.93 0.23
C GLU A 204 13.33 -6.03 1.20
N VAL A 205 12.45 -7.00 1.50
CA VAL A 205 12.78 -8.10 2.40
C VAL A 205 13.98 -8.91 1.90
N PHE A 206 14.01 -9.22 0.59
CA PHE A 206 15.08 -10.04 0.01
C PHE A 206 16.38 -9.27 -0.26
N SER A 207 16.32 -7.94 -0.46
CA SER A 207 17.52 -7.11 -0.65
C SER A 207 18.17 -6.65 0.65
N GLU A 208 17.38 -6.39 1.71
CA GLU A 208 17.83 -5.62 2.87
C GLU A 208 17.87 -6.42 4.19
N CYS A 209 17.14 -7.55 4.28
CA CYS A 209 17.03 -8.30 5.53
C CYS A 209 17.96 -9.51 5.56
N ASP A 210 18.32 -9.96 6.77
CA ASP A 210 19.17 -11.16 6.98
C ASP A 210 18.33 -12.44 7.06
N ARG A 211 17.21 -12.35 7.80
CA ARG A 211 16.27 -13.47 8.04
C ARG A 211 14.84 -13.02 7.84
N VAL A 212 13.98 -13.99 7.63
CA VAL A 212 12.53 -13.75 7.48
C VAL A 212 11.75 -14.78 8.31
N THR A 213 10.79 -14.29 9.10
CA THR A 213 9.77 -15.10 9.77
C THR A 213 8.44 -14.93 9.07
N VAL A 214 7.78 -16.04 8.76
CA VAL A 214 6.49 -16.06 8.05
C VAL A 214 5.37 -16.39 9.02
N LEU A 215 4.35 -15.50 9.05
CA LEU A 215 3.08 -15.74 9.75
C LEU A 215 1.94 -15.87 8.75
N ARG A 216 0.98 -16.75 9.05
CA ARG A 216 -0.28 -16.87 8.31
C ARG A 216 -1.42 -17.29 9.23
N ASP A 217 -2.54 -16.55 9.19
CA ASP A 217 -3.75 -16.82 9.98
C ASP A 217 -3.49 -17.05 11.48
N GLY A 218 -2.54 -16.30 12.04
CA GLY A 218 -2.11 -16.39 13.43
C GLY A 218 -1.16 -17.55 13.74
N ASN A 219 -0.71 -18.32 12.73
CA ASN A 219 0.22 -19.42 12.88
C ASN A 219 1.64 -19.03 12.46
N TYR A 220 2.64 -19.55 13.14
CA TYR A 220 4.04 -19.51 12.76
C TYR A 220 4.35 -20.59 11.71
N LEU A 221 4.88 -20.20 10.55
CA LEU A 221 5.20 -21.12 9.45
C LEU A 221 6.69 -21.37 9.26
N GLY A 222 7.52 -20.70 10.03
CA GLY A 222 8.97 -20.89 10.03
C GLY A 222 9.76 -19.59 9.93
N THR A 223 11.03 -19.70 10.27
CA THR A 223 12.04 -18.64 10.13
C THR A 223 13.16 -19.13 9.24
N TYR A 224 13.56 -18.31 8.27
CA TYR A 224 14.52 -18.66 7.23
C TYR A 224 15.60 -17.58 7.11
N ASN A 225 16.84 -17.98 6.80
CA ASN A 225 17.82 -17.01 6.32
C ASN A 225 17.47 -16.63 4.88
N ILE A 226 17.55 -15.37 4.54
CA ILE A 226 17.20 -14.87 3.19
C ILE A 226 18.04 -15.56 2.11
N LYS A 227 19.32 -15.87 2.39
CA LYS A 227 20.23 -16.53 1.44
C LYS A 227 19.86 -17.97 1.10
N ASP A 228 19.07 -18.63 1.97
CA ASP A 228 18.76 -20.06 1.86
C ASP A 228 17.38 -20.34 1.26
N VAL A 229 16.62 -19.28 0.94
CA VAL A 229 15.23 -19.41 0.46
C VAL A 229 14.96 -18.58 -0.78
N ASP A 230 14.08 -19.06 -1.65
CA ASP A 230 13.60 -18.31 -2.79
C ASP A 230 12.38 -17.44 -2.42
N ARG A 231 12.27 -16.30 -3.09
CA ARG A 231 11.14 -15.35 -2.94
C ARG A 231 9.78 -16.04 -3.13
N ARG A 232 9.64 -16.91 -4.13
CA ARG A 232 8.41 -17.65 -4.41
C ARG A 232 8.02 -18.56 -3.24
N GLN A 233 8.99 -19.25 -2.64
CA GLN A 233 8.74 -20.11 -1.48
C GLN A 233 8.16 -19.35 -0.29
N ILE A 234 8.69 -18.16 0.01
CA ILE A 234 8.18 -17.31 1.10
C ILE A 234 6.78 -16.82 0.78
N VAL A 235 6.54 -16.31 -0.45
CA VAL A 235 5.23 -15.82 -0.87
C VAL A 235 4.18 -16.95 -0.85
N ASN A 236 4.50 -18.15 -1.33
CA ASN A 236 3.60 -19.30 -1.28
C ASN A 236 3.23 -19.68 0.16
N LYS A 237 4.19 -19.63 1.09
CA LYS A 237 3.93 -19.87 2.51
C LYS A 237 3.01 -18.79 3.10
N MET A 238 3.22 -17.51 2.75
CA MET A 238 2.38 -16.41 3.22
C MET A 238 0.93 -16.55 2.77
N VAL A 239 0.71 -16.88 1.49
CA VAL A 239 -0.62 -16.94 0.86
C VAL A 239 -1.30 -18.30 1.04
N GLY A 240 -0.51 -19.38 1.23
CA GLY A 240 -1.02 -20.74 1.49
C GLY A 240 -1.53 -21.49 0.28
N ARG A 241 -1.24 -21.00 -0.91
CA ARG A 241 -1.49 -21.66 -2.20
C ARG A 241 -0.29 -21.41 -3.11
N GLU A 242 -0.05 -22.30 -4.05
CA GLU A 242 0.93 -22.05 -5.10
C GLU A 242 0.45 -20.86 -5.94
N ILE A 243 1.29 -19.84 -5.99
CA ILE A 243 1.06 -18.71 -6.89
C ILE A 243 1.80 -19.06 -8.19
N ASP A 244 1.27 -20.04 -8.91
CA ASP A 244 1.86 -20.46 -10.17
C ASP A 244 1.70 -19.40 -11.27
N ASP A 245 0.69 -18.50 -11.15
CA ASP A 245 0.53 -17.36 -12.04
C ASP A 245 0.07 -16.15 -11.23
N THR A 246 1.00 -15.31 -10.80
CA THR A 246 0.69 -14.03 -10.14
C THR A 246 -0.17 -13.16 -11.06
N TYR A 247 0.04 -13.28 -12.36
CA TYR A 247 -0.69 -12.54 -13.39
C TYR A 247 -1.42 -13.50 -14.31
N PRO A 248 -2.74 -13.31 -14.53
CA PRO A 248 -3.50 -14.11 -15.49
C PRO A 248 -3.01 -13.92 -16.92
N SER A 249 -3.29 -14.90 -17.79
CA SER A 249 -2.92 -14.84 -19.22
C SER A 249 -3.49 -13.59 -19.91
N LYS A 250 -2.68 -12.98 -20.76
CA LYS A 250 -3.03 -11.80 -21.56
C LYS A 250 -3.84 -12.19 -22.79
N SER A 251 -4.52 -11.19 -23.41
CA SER A 251 -5.16 -11.37 -24.72
C SER A 251 -4.12 -11.69 -25.78
N THR A 252 -4.42 -12.66 -26.64
CA THR A 252 -3.56 -13.06 -27.75
C THR A 252 -4.02 -12.54 -29.11
N GLU A 253 -5.15 -11.80 -29.15
CA GLU A 253 -5.66 -11.25 -30.41
C GLU A 253 -4.80 -10.09 -30.91
N PRO A 254 -4.43 -10.09 -32.22
CA PRO A 254 -3.73 -8.97 -32.83
C PRO A 254 -4.55 -7.68 -32.77
N ASP A 255 -3.90 -6.54 -32.47
CA ASP A 255 -4.56 -5.23 -32.34
C ASP A 255 -5.29 -4.81 -33.62
N SER A 256 -4.85 -5.25 -34.79
CA SER A 256 -5.48 -4.99 -36.08
C SER A 256 -6.90 -5.57 -36.25
N LEU A 257 -7.28 -6.52 -35.38
CA LEU A 257 -8.61 -7.16 -35.39
C LEU A 257 -9.52 -6.62 -34.28
N LYS A 258 -9.02 -5.76 -33.40
CA LYS A 258 -9.77 -5.25 -32.25
C LYS A 258 -10.58 -4.01 -32.62
N GLU A 259 -11.81 -3.94 -32.12
CA GLU A 259 -12.69 -2.75 -32.21
C GLU A 259 -12.12 -1.60 -31.37
N ILE A 260 -11.91 -0.40 -31.97
CA ILE A 260 -11.54 0.80 -31.21
C ILE A 260 -12.75 1.22 -30.37
N LEU A 261 -12.60 1.12 -29.05
CA LEU A 261 -13.63 1.51 -28.10
C LEU A 261 -13.54 2.98 -27.74
N PHE A 262 -12.30 3.49 -27.58
CA PHE A 262 -12.02 4.84 -27.12
C PHE A 262 -10.75 5.39 -27.75
N GLU A 263 -10.75 6.66 -28.13
CA GLU A 263 -9.62 7.31 -28.78
C GLU A 263 -9.42 8.70 -28.22
N VAL A 264 -8.20 9.04 -27.93
CA VAL A 264 -7.75 10.34 -27.41
C VAL A 264 -6.82 10.95 -28.44
N GLU A 265 -7.09 12.20 -28.84
CA GLU A 265 -6.32 12.94 -29.84
C GLU A 265 -5.82 14.26 -29.26
N ASP A 266 -4.49 14.43 -29.21
CA ASP A 266 -3.76 15.64 -28.84
C ASP A 266 -4.26 16.29 -27.55
N LEU A 267 -4.59 15.46 -26.56
CA LEU A 267 -5.20 15.93 -25.32
C LEU A 267 -4.17 16.65 -24.46
N THR A 268 -4.50 17.86 -24.01
CA THR A 268 -3.65 18.70 -23.17
C THR A 268 -4.44 19.19 -21.95
N GLY A 269 -3.86 19.11 -20.79
CA GLY A 269 -4.39 19.56 -19.50
C GLY A 269 -3.36 20.30 -18.66
N ASP A 270 -3.49 20.23 -17.33
CA ASP A 270 -2.59 20.99 -16.44
C ASP A 270 -1.20 20.37 -16.31
N LYS A 271 -1.11 19.03 -16.29
CA LYS A 271 0.14 18.29 -16.09
C LYS A 271 0.44 17.29 -17.20
N PHE A 272 -0.26 17.38 -18.32
CA PHE A 272 -0.03 16.55 -19.50
C PHE A 272 -0.27 17.36 -20.77
N LYS A 273 0.42 16.97 -21.85
CA LYS A 273 0.43 17.72 -23.09
C LYS A 273 0.51 16.81 -24.32
N ASP A 274 -0.32 17.10 -25.33
CA ASP A 274 -0.36 16.47 -26.66
C ASP A 274 -0.42 14.92 -26.59
N ILE A 275 -1.22 14.38 -25.65
CA ILE A 275 -1.38 12.94 -25.45
C ILE A 275 -2.38 12.37 -26.44
N SER A 276 -1.93 11.35 -27.19
CA SER A 276 -2.79 10.61 -28.13
C SER A 276 -2.63 9.10 -27.92
N PHE A 277 -3.77 8.40 -27.80
CA PHE A 277 -3.80 6.94 -27.69
C PHE A 277 -5.17 6.37 -28.08
N LYS A 278 -5.19 5.05 -28.32
CA LYS A 278 -6.41 4.26 -28.55
C LYS A 278 -6.53 3.19 -27.47
N LEU A 279 -7.77 2.92 -27.07
CA LEU A 279 -8.12 1.80 -26.23
C LEU A 279 -9.05 0.87 -27.01
N TYR A 280 -8.71 -0.38 -27.07
CA TYR A 280 -9.51 -1.38 -27.77
C TYR A 280 -10.47 -2.08 -26.81
N LYS A 281 -11.54 -2.64 -27.37
CA LYS A 281 -12.50 -3.43 -26.62
C LYS A 281 -11.82 -4.71 -26.10
N GLY A 282 -12.00 -4.98 -24.81
CA GLY A 282 -11.37 -6.16 -24.20
C GLY A 282 -9.85 -6.05 -24.09
N GLU A 283 -9.31 -4.85 -23.85
CA GLU A 283 -7.88 -4.58 -23.68
C GLU A 283 -7.59 -4.05 -22.28
N VAL A 284 -6.42 -4.40 -21.75
CA VAL A 284 -5.79 -3.69 -20.65
C VAL A 284 -4.65 -2.82 -21.22
N LEU A 285 -4.88 -1.51 -21.30
CA LEU A 285 -3.88 -0.54 -21.68
C LEU A 285 -3.17 -0.02 -20.43
N GLY A 286 -1.90 -0.37 -20.24
CA GLY A 286 -1.07 0.14 -19.16
C GLY A 286 -0.64 1.59 -19.43
N ILE A 287 -0.64 2.43 -18.39
CA ILE A 287 0.03 3.73 -18.43
C ILE A 287 1.12 3.74 -17.36
N ALA A 288 2.38 3.73 -17.81
CA ALA A 288 3.58 3.75 -16.97
C ALA A 288 4.25 5.13 -17.00
N GLY A 289 5.14 5.38 -16.03
CA GLY A 289 5.93 6.60 -15.92
C GLY A 289 6.38 6.85 -14.50
N LEU A 290 7.31 7.77 -14.29
CA LEU A 290 7.77 8.17 -12.96
C LEU A 290 6.68 8.93 -12.19
N ILE A 291 6.83 9.02 -10.87
CA ILE A 291 5.94 9.82 -10.03
C ILE A 291 5.95 11.28 -10.53
N GLY A 292 4.76 11.86 -10.70
CA GLY A 292 4.60 13.21 -11.24
C GLY A 292 4.62 13.31 -12.77
N SER A 293 4.67 12.19 -13.50
CA SER A 293 4.64 12.20 -14.98
C SER A 293 3.27 12.54 -15.61
N GLY A 294 2.24 12.82 -14.81
CA GLY A 294 0.92 13.27 -15.31
C GLY A 294 -0.08 12.14 -15.58
N ARG A 295 0.20 10.88 -15.21
CA ARG A 295 -0.67 9.70 -15.45
C ARG A 295 -2.06 9.83 -14.82
N SER A 296 -2.10 10.12 -13.53
CA SER A 296 -3.35 10.25 -12.76
C SER A 296 -4.14 11.47 -13.23
N GLU A 297 -3.47 12.58 -13.49
CA GLU A 297 -4.09 13.81 -13.98
C GLU A 297 -4.71 13.62 -15.36
N LEU A 298 -4.07 12.86 -16.25
CA LEU A 298 -4.63 12.45 -17.54
C LEU A 298 -5.92 11.64 -17.37
N ALA A 299 -5.89 10.60 -16.53
CA ALA A 299 -7.05 9.76 -16.26
C ALA A 299 -8.21 10.54 -15.62
N GLN A 300 -7.91 11.40 -14.66
CA GLN A 300 -8.88 12.27 -14.00
C GLN A 300 -9.52 13.25 -14.99
N ALA A 301 -8.72 13.90 -15.85
CA ALA A 301 -9.23 14.83 -16.85
C ALA A 301 -10.17 14.13 -17.84
N ILE A 302 -9.81 12.93 -18.33
CA ILE A 302 -10.66 12.13 -19.23
C ILE A 302 -11.97 11.72 -18.53
N CYS A 303 -11.94 11.44 -17.25
CA CYS A 303 -13.12 11.06 -16.48
C CYS A 303 -13.94 12.26 -15.94
N GLY A 304 -13.57 13.49 -16.27
CA GLY A 304 -14.30 14.71 -15.89
C GLY A 304 -14.02 15.22 -14.49
N PHE A 305 -12.90 14.81 -13.87
CA PHE A 305 -12.41 15.31 -12.56
C PHE A 305 -11.30 16.37 -12.72
N GLY A 306 -10.80 16.59 -13.94
CA GLY A 306 -9.77 17.57 -14.28
C GLY A 306 -10.16 18.43 -15.47
N GLN A 307 -9.34 19.45 -15.78
CA GLN A 307 -9.59 20.34 -16.92
C GLN A 307 -8.86 19.85 -18.18
N VAL A 308 -9.59 19.76 -19.29
CA VAL A 308 -9.06 19.58 -20.63
C VAL A 308 -8.98 20.95 -21.31
N LYS A 309 -7.77 21.34 -21.73
CA LYS A 309 -7.51 22.64 -22.38
C LYS A 309 -7.60 22.53 -23.90
N LYS A 310 -7.17 21.39 -24.48
CA LYS A 310 -7.10 21.15 -25.93
C LYS A 310 -7.21 19.65 -26.20
N GLY A 311 -7.57 19.28 -27.40
CA GLY A 311 -7.67 17.93 -27.88
C GLY A 311 -9.09 17.41 -27.94
N LYS A 312 -9.24 16.16 -28.40
CA LYS A 312 -10.54 15.52 -28.62
C LYS A 312 -10.54 14.12 -28.03
N VAL A 313 -11.73 13.69 -27.67
CA VAL A 313 -11.97 12.33 -27.20
C VAL A 313 -13.13 11.72 -27.99
N HIS A 314 -12.92 10.50 -28.50
CA HIS A 314 -13.93 9.77 -29.25
C HIS A 314 -14.31 8.48 -28.51
N TYR A 315 -15.58 8.22 -28.40
CA TYR A 315 -16.15 6.96 -27.93
C TYR A 315 -16.91 6.29 -29.06
N LYS A 316 -16.47 5.09 -29.47
CA LYS A 316 -17.02 4.35 -30.64
C LYS A 316 -17.10 5.22 -31.90
N GLY A 317 -16.02 5.96 -32.18
CA GLY A 317 -15.90 6.83 -33.37
C GLY A 317 -16.70 8.13 -33.31
N LYS A 318 -17.40 8.42 -32.22
CA LYS A 318 -18.14 9.70 -32.05
C LYS A 318 -17.39 10.58 -31.05
N GLU A 319 -17.15 11.84 -31.45
CA GLU A 319 -16.59 12.83 -30.53
C GLU A 319 -17.49 13.03 -29.31
N ILE A 320 -16.94 13.00 -28.13
CA ILE A 320 -17.64 13.24 -26.87
C ILE A 320 -16.95 14.37 -26.09
N LYS A 321 -17.75 15.15 -25.37
CA LYS A 321 -17.24 16.13 -24.42
C LYS A 321 -17.35 15.54 -23.03
N LEU A 322 -16.28 15.65 -22.25
CA LEU A 322 -16.20 15.14 -20.89
C LEU A 322 -15.94 16.34 -19.97
N ASN A 323 -16.99 17.13 -19.71
CA ASN A 323 -16.89 18.35 -18.91
C ASN A 323 -17.17 18.11 -17.42
N ALA A 324 -17.78 16.96 -17.10
CA ALA A 324 -18.11 16.58 -15.72
C ALA A 324 -18.14 15.06 -15.57
N SER A 325 -17.83 14.59 -14.38
CA SER A 325 -17.81 13.14 -14.04
C SER A 325 -19.18 12.47 -14.27
N ALA A 326 -20.27 13.18 -14.05
CA ALA A 326 -21.62 12.67 -14.32
C ALA A 326 -21.82 12.29 -15.80
N GLU A 327 -21.34 13.12 -16.75
CA GLU A 327 -21.42 12.83 -18.18
C GLU A 327 -20.58 11.62 -18.58
N SER A 328 -19.41 11.45 -17.96
CA SER A 328 -18.55 10.29 -18.16
C SER A 328 -19.25 9.02 -17.69
N ILE A 329 -19.83 9.04 -16.49
CA ILE A 329 -20.57 7.93 -15.90
C ILE A 329 -21.76 7.52 -16.76
N GLU A 330 -22.55 8.48 -17.29
CA GLU A 330 -23.67 8.20 -18.20
C GLU A 330 -23.22 7.49 -19.48
N LYS A 331 -22.01 7.76 -19.96
CA LYS A 331 -21.40 7.07 -21.11
C LYS A 331 -20.76 5.73 -20.75
N GLY A 332 -20.75 5.37 -19.47
CA GLY A 332 -20.12 4.16 -18.96
C GLY A 332 -18.60 4.27 -18.86
N ILE A 333 -18.06 5.48 -18.76
CA ILE A 333 -16.64 5.74 -18.53
C ILE A 333 -16.48 6.10 -17.05
N VAL A 334 -15.70 5.33 -16.30
CA VAL A 334 -15.56 5.49 -14.86
C VAL A 334 -14.10 5.52 -14.42
N TYR A 335 -13.87 6.19 -13.30
CA TYR A 335 -12.57 6.31 -12.67
C TYR A 335 -12.57 5.58 -11.32
N LEU A 336 -11.62 4.67 -11.15
CA LEU A 336 -11.29 4.04 -9.88
C LEU A 336 -10.09 4.78 -9.31
N THR A 337 -10.28 5.45 -8.18
CA THR A 337 -9.32 6.36 -7.57
C THR A 337 -8.19 5.63 -6.85
N GLU A 338 -7.02 6.27 -6.77
CA GLU A 338 -5.86 5.81 -6.01
C GLU A 338 -6.16 5.72 -4.52
N ASP A 339 -6.80 6.76 -3.93
CA ASP A 339 -7.16 6.74 -2.51
C ASP A 339 -8.62 6.31 -2.30
N ARG A 340 -8.80 4.99 -2.06
CA ARG A 340 -10.12 4.43 -1.79
C ARG A 340 -10.76 4.97 -0.51
N LYS A 341 -9.96 5.46 0.47
CA LYS A 341 -10.48 5.89 1.77
C LYS A 341 -11.01 7.32 1.74
N ILE A 342 -10.39 8.19 0.94
CA ILE A 342 -10.76 9.60 0.83
C ILE A 342 -11.80 9.78 -0.29
N ASP A 343 -11.52 9.26 -1.48
CA ASP A 343 -12.30 9.56 -2.69
C ASP A 343 -13.17 8.40 -3.18
N GLY A 344 -12.87 7.17 -2.75
CA GLY A 344 -13.50 5.97 -3.31
C GLY A 344 -14.73 5.49 -2.55
N LEU A 345 -14.68 5.46 -1.22
CA LEU A 345 -15.67 4.82 -0.35
C LEU A 345 -16.21 5.77 0.71
N PHE A 346 -17.47 5.61 1.02
CA PHE A 346 -18.10 6.19 2.21
C PHE A 346 -17.83 5.27 3.41
N LEU A 347 -16.72 5.47 4.11
CA LEU A 347 -16.21 4.53 5.12
C LEU A 347 -17.19 4.30 6.28
N ASP A 348 -18.00 5.29 6.63
CA ASP A 348 -18.96 5.23 7.72
C ASP A 348 -20.34 4.72 7.31
N LEU A 349 -20.51 4.41 6.01
CA LEU A 349 -21.70 3.77 5.48
C LEU A 349 -21.51 2.25 5.36
N SER A 350 -22.62 1.53 5.20
CA SER A 350 -22.63 0.08 5.03
C SER A 350 -22.10 -0.36 3.66
N ILE A 351 -21.78 -1.64 3.51
CA ILE A 351 -21.44 -2.26 2.22
C ILE A 351 -22.56 -2.01 1.20
N MET A 352 -23.80 -2.25 1.60
CA MET A 352 -24.99 -2.06 0.77
C MET A 352 -25.08 -0.63 0.23
N GLN A 353 -25.00 0.36 1.12
CA GLN A 353 -25.07 1.77 0.75
C GLN A 353 -23.89 2.23 -0.14
N ASN A 354 -22.70 1.68 0.06
CA ASN A 354 -21.57 1.97 -0.84
C ASN A 354 -21.80 1.40 -2.24
N ILE A 355 -22.27 0.16 -2.37
CA ILE A 355 -22.50 -0.48 -3.67
C ILE A 355 -23.58 0.25 -4.46
N SER A 356 -24.67 0.66 -3.80
CA SER A 356 -25.80 1.32 -4.42
C SER A 356 -25.57 2.80 -4.76
N ALA A 357 -24.57 3.42 -4.16
CA ALA A 357 -24.36 4.88 -4.24
C ALA A 357 -24.21 5.45 -5.66
N MET A 358 -23.66 4.69 -6.62
CA MET A 358 -23.51 5.14 -8.00
C MET A 358 -24.72 4.83 -8.90
N ASP A 359 -25.64 3.97 -8.46
CA ASP A 359 -26.75 3.47 -9.27
C ASP A 359 -28.12 3.63 -8.58
N ILE A 360 -28.28 4.74 -7.90
CA ILE A 360 -29.52 5.06 -7.16
C ILE A 360 -30.74 5.01 -8.09
N SER A 361 -30.58 5.36 -9.37
CA SER A 361 -31.69 5.36 -10.34
C SER A 361 -32.28 3.96 -10.56
N LYS A 362 -31.47 2.90 -10.56
CA LYS A 362 -31.94 1.51 -10.76
C LYS A 362 -32.63 0.93 -9.53
N ILE A 363 -32.26 1.39 -8.35
CA ILE A 363 -32.86 0.94 -7.10
C ILE A 363 -33.98 1.86 -6.60
N SER A 364 -34.23 2.96 -7.29
CA SER A 364 -35.28 3.91 -6.94
C SER A 364 -36.59 3.54 -7.63
N GLY A 365 -37.68 3.53 -6.85
CA GLY A 365 -39.03 3.69 -7.39
C GLY A 365 -39.30 5.16 -7.75
N LYS A 366 -40.57 5.51 -7.99
CA LYS A 366 -40.94 6.90 -8.41
C LYS A 366 -40.55 7.99 -7.37
N LEU A 367 -40.44 7.66 -6.07
CA LEU A 367 -40.21 8.62 -5.01
C LEU A 367 -39.23 8.13 -3.91
N LEU A 368 -38.99 6.83 -3.81
CA LEU A 368 -38.23 6.23 -2.71
C LEU A 368 -37.28 5.14 -3.23
N ILE A 369 -36.17 4.94 -2.52
CA ILE A 369 -35.27 3.80 -2.76
C ILE A 369 -35.99 2.51 -2.34
N SER A 370 -35.98 1.52 -3.21
CA SER A 370 -36.49 0.19 -2.91
C SER A 370 -35.45 -0.60 -2.11
N LYS A 371 -35.68 -0.74 -0.82
CA LYS A 371 -34.80 -1.50 0.06
C LYS A 371 -34.51 -2.91 -0.46
N LYS A 372 -35.51 -3.57 -1.03
CA LYS A 372 -35.37 -4.91 -1.61
C LYS A 372 -34.39 -4.94 -2.79
N LEU A 373 -34.51 -3.99 -3.73
CA LEU A 373 -33.59 -3.93 -4.86
C LEU A 373 -32.17 -3.60 -4.44
N GLU A 374 -32.02 -2.74 -3.42
CA GLU A 374 -30.72 -2.40 -2.85
C GLU A 374 -30.07 -3.61 -2.16
N GLU A 375 -30.84 -4.38 -1.37
CA GLU A 375 -30.39 -5.63 -0.74
C GLU A 375 -30.03 -6.70 -1.77
N ASP A 376 -30.84 -6.89 -2.81
CA ASP A 376 -30.59 -7.85 -3.88
C ASP A 376 -29.29 -7.51 -4.63
N GLN A 377 -29.08 -6.23 -4.98
CA GLN A 377 -27.87 -5.75 -5.63
C GLN A 377 -26.63 -5.96 -4.76
N ALA A 378 -26.71 -5.58 -3.48
CA ALA A 378 -25.60 -5.75 -2.56
C ALA A 378 -25.23 -7.23 -2.35
N ASN A 379 -26.23 -8.09 -2.16
CA ASN A 379 -26.01 -9.54 -2.01
C ASN A 379 -25.38 -10.16 -3.26
N TYR A 380 -25.81 -9.73 -4.46
CA TYR A 380 -25.21 -10.17 -5.72
C TYR A 380 -23.71 -9.86 -5.76
N TYR A 381 -23.32 -8.61 -5.49
CA TYR A 381 -21.91 -8.20 -5.55
C TYR A 381 -21.07 -8.81 -4.41
N VAL A 382 -21.62 -8.90 -3.19
CA VAL A 382 -20.93 -9.55 -2.07
C VAL A 382 -20.59 -11.00 -2.41
N LYS A 383 -21.52 -11.72 -3.03
CA LYS A 383 -21.32 -13.11 -3.46
C LYS A 383 -20.34 -13.19 -4.65
N THR A 384 -20.53 -12.35 -5.68
CA THR A 384 -19.70 -12.37 -6.89
C THR A 384 -18.23 -12.10 -6.60
N PHE A 385 -17.94 -11.14 -5.73
CA PHE A 385 -16.57 -10.77 -5.38
C PHE A 385 -16.06 -11.42 -4.09
N ASN A 386 -16.83 -12.35 -3.53
CA ASN A 386 -16.47 -13.03 -2.29
C ASN A 386 -15.98 -12.03 -1.21
N ILE A 387 -16.81 -11.00 -0.96
CA ILE A 387 -16.50 -9.98 0.06
C ILE A 387 -16.69 -10.62 1.43
N LYS A 388 -15.59 -10.75 2.18
CA LYS A 388 -15.64 -11.31 3.54
C LYS A 388 -16.23 -10.28 4.51
N SER A 389 -17.49 -10.45 4.84
CA SER A 389 -18.26 -9.58 5.75
C SER A 389 -19.22 -10.40 6.60
N ARG A 390 -19.68 -9.84 7.72
CA ARG A 390 -20.73 -10.47 8.57
C ARG A 390 -22.09 -10.44 7.89
N ASN A 391 -22.41 -9.32 7.24
CA ASN A 391 -23.61 -9.08 6.45
C ASN A 391 -23.44 -7.79 5.64
N ILE A 392 -24.40 -7.50 4.75
CA ILE A 392 -24.38 -6.30 3.86
C ILE A 392 -24.50 -4.96 4.61
N ASN A 393 -24.98 -4.97 5.86
CA ASN A 393 -25.10 -3.76 6.69
C ASN A 393 -23.82 -3.44 7.47
N GLN A 394 -22.77 -4.27 7.36
CA GLN A 394 -21.49 -3.99 8.00
C GLN A 394 -20.87 -2.69 7.46
N ILE A 395 -20.39 -1.86 8.39
CA ILE A 395 -19.70 -0.59 8.06
C ILE A 395 -18.38 -0.86 7.38
N VAL A 396 -18.13 -0.18 6.24
CA VAL A 396 -16.98 -0.44 5.36
C VAL A 396 -15.64 -0.17 6.05
N ARG A 397 -15.57 0.80 6.96
CA ARG A 397 -14.36 1.10 7.77
C ARG A 397 -13.83 -0.13 8.52
N SER A 398 -14.70 -1.06 8.91
CA SER A 398 -14.32 -2.26 9.67
C SER A 398 -13.80 -3.41 8.81
N LEU A 399 -13.80 -3.26 7.49
CA LEU A 399 -13.29 -4.28 6.56
C LEU A 399 -11.77 -4.17 6.38
N SER A 400 -11.13 -5.31 6.03
CA SER A 400 -9.74 -5.29 5.56
C SER A 400 -9.59 -4.52 4.23
N GLY A 401 -8.37 -4.03 3.93
CA GLY A 401 -8.10 -3.27 2.72
C GLY A 401 -8.53 -3.98 1.44
N GLY A 402 -8.26 -5.28 1.31
CA GLY A 402 -8.69 -6.07 0.16
C GLY A 402 -10.22 -6.18 0.04
N ASN A 403 -10.96 -6.30 1.15
CA ASN A 403 -12.42 -6.31 1.10
C ASN A 403 -13.00 -4.91 0.82
N GLN A 404 -12.39 -3.83 1.34
CA GLN A 404 -12.75 -2.46 0.96
C GLN A 404 -12.58 -2.25 -0.55
N GLN A 405 -11.49 -2.75 -1.13
CA GLN A 405 -11.25 -2.65 -2.58
C GLN A 405 -12.33 -3.40 -3.38
N LYS A 406 -12.72 -4.59 -2.94
CA LYS A 406 -13.82 -5.35 -3.55
C LYS A 406 -15.15 -4.60 -3.48
N VAL A 407 -15.43 -3.90 -2.37
CA VAL A 407 -16.62 -3.02 -2.26
C VAL A 407 -16.51 -1.86 -3.26
N LEU A 408 -15.34 -1.25 -3.44
CA LEU A 408 -15.12 -0.19 -4.42
C LEU A 408 -15.32 -0.70 -5.86
N PHE A 409 -14.79 -1.86 -6.21
CA PHE A 409 -15.08 -2.51 -7.50
C PHE A 409 -16.57 -2.77 -7.68
N SER A 410 -17.25 -3.29 -6.66
CA SER A 410 -18.70 -3.53 -6.70
C SER A 410 -19.50 -2.26 -6.95
N LYS A 411 -19.12 -1.14 -6.28
CA LYS A 411 -19.69 0.19 -6.45
C LYS A 411 -19.57 0.66 -7.90
N ILE A 412 -18.38 0.55 -8.50
CA ILE A 412 -18.12 0.97 -9.89
C ILE A 412 -18.85 0.08 -10.89
N LEU A 413 -18.86 -1.23 -10.66
CA LEU A 413 -19.48 -2.19 -11.58
C LEU A 413 -21.01 -2.17 -11.53
N SER A 414 -21.62 -1.59 -10.49
CA SER A 414 -23.09 -1.46 -10.37
C SER A 414 -23.70 -0.72 -11.54
N ILE A 415 -22.98 0.22 -12.15
CA ILE A 415 -23.45 1.02 -13.30
C ILE A 415 -23.16 0.38 -14.67
N ASN A 416 -22.63 -0.86 -14.70
CA ASN A 416 -22.26 -1.57 -15.95
C ASN A 416 -21.32 -0.77 -16.86
N PRO A 417 -20.13 -0.37 -16.38
CA PRO A 417 -19.20 0.45 -17.15
C PRO A 417 -18.75 -0.25 -18.44
N LYS A 418 -18.32 0.56 -19.41
CA LYS A 418 -17.72 0.11 -20.67
C LYS A 418 -16.22 0.33 -20.70
N ILE A 419 -15.78 1.37 -19.98
CA ILE A 419 -14.38 1.75 -19.84
C ILE A 419 -14.12 2.06 -18.37
N ILE A 420 -13.04 1.52 -17.84
CA ILE A 420 -12.61 1.79 -16.46
C ILE A 420 -11.18 2.31 -16.48
N PHE A 421 -10.97 3.51 -15.99
CA PHE A 421 -9.65 4.03 -15.66
C PHE A 421 -9.33 3.61 -14.22
N MET A 422 -8.36 2.73 -14.02
CA MET A 422 -7.95 2.21 -12.72
C MET A 422 -6.62 2.83 -12.31
N ASP A 423 -6.65 3.68 -11.30
CA ASP A 423 -5.46 4.33 -10.76
C ASP A 423 -5.03 3.63 -9.47
N GLU A 424 -3.86 3.00 -9.49
CA GLU A 424 -3.28 2.22 -8.38
C GLU A 424 -4.29 1.23 -7.74
N PRO A 425 -4.98 0.37 -8.50
CA PRO A 425 -6.11 -0.43 -7.99
C PRO A 425 -5.73 -1.44 -6.92
N THR A 426 -4.44 -1.69 -6.72
CA THR A 426 -3.90 -2.67 -5.76
C THR A 426 -3.09 -2.02 -4.64
N ARG A 427 -3.07 -0.70 -4.56
CA ARG A 427 -2.34 0.04 -3.52
C ARG A 427 -2.86 -0.28 -2.12
N GLY A 428 -1.93 -0.65 -1.22
CA GLY A 428 -2.27 -0.97 0.18
C GLY A 428 -3.12 -2.22 0.34
N ILE A 429 -2.95 -3.19 -0.58
CA ILE A 429 -3.60 -4.51 -0.54
C ILE A 429 -2.51 -5.57 -0.39
N ASP A 430 -2.81 -6.64 0.34
CA ASP A 430 -1.90 -7.79 0.48
C ASP A 430 -1.76 -8.59 -0.82
N VAL A 431 -0.68 -9.38 -0.90
CA VAL A 431 -0.30 -10.13 -2.12
C VAL A 431 -1.40 -11.09 -2.59
N GLY A 432 -2.09 -11.74 -1.64
CA GLY A 432 -3.17 -12.67 -1.96
C GLY A 432 -4.38 -11.97 -2.55
N ALA A 433 -4.77 -10.84 -1.99
CA ALA A 433 -5.88 -10.03 -2.50
C ALA A 433 -5.53 -9.36 -3.84
N LYS A 434 -4.27 -8.98 -4.09
CA LYS A 434 -3.82 -8.49 -5.41
C LYS A 434 -4.11 -9.51 -6.52
N ALA A 435 -3.75 -10.78 -6.32
CA ALA A 435 -3.99 -11.84 -7.29
C ALA A 435 -5.49 -12.02 -7.63
N GLU A 436 -6.37 -11.86 -6.63
CA GLU A 436 -7.83 -11.90 -6.86
C GLU A 436 -8.31 -10.70 -7.70
N ILE A 437 -7.76 -9.50 -7.45
CA ILE A 437 -8.06 -8.29 -8.25
C ILE A 437 -7.57 -8.46 -9.68
N TYR A 438 -6.37 -9.02 -9.92
CA TYR A 438 -5.88 -9.26 -11.29
C TYR A 438 -6.77 -10.23 -12.08
N LYS A 439 -7.25 -11.30 -11.43
CA LYS A 439 -8.22 -12.20 -12.05
C LYS A 439 -9.52 -11.48 -12.40
N LEU A 440 -10.04 -10.68 -11.48
CA LEU A 440 -11.23 -9.87 -11.70
C LEU A 440 -11.04 -8.92 -12.91
N ILE A 441 -9.92 -8.22 -12.99
CA ILE A 441 -9.60 -7.33 -14.10
C ILE A 441 -9.64 -8.11 -15.43
N ARG A 442 -9.04 -9.29 -15.49
CA ARG A 442 -9.04 -10.12 -16.71
C ARG A 442 -10.43 -10.68 -17.06
N GLU A 443 -11.25 -11.01 -16.08
CA GLU A 443 -12.66 -11.39 -16.31
C GLU A 443 -13.46 -10.24 -16.90
N LEU A 444 -13.26 -9.01 -16.41
CA LEU A 444 -13.93 -7.80 -16.94
C LEU A 444 -13.51 -7.55 -18.40
N VAL A 445 -12.23 -7.68 -18.70
CA VAL A 445 -11.68 -7.55 -20.05
C VAL A 445 -12.25 -8.64 -20.97
N GLY A 446 -12.33 -9.89 -20.49
CA GLY A 446 -12.97 -10.99 -21.22
C GLY A 446 -14.45 -10.73 -21.56
N ASN A 447 -15.13 -9.92 -20.76
CA ASN A 447 -16.50 -9.44 -21.02
C ASN A 447 -16.57 -8.20 -21.92
N GLY A 448 -15.44 -7.79 -22.52
CA GLY A 448 -15.35 -6.69 -23.50
C GLY A 448 -15.24 -5.30 -22.89
N ILE A 449 -14.95 -5.17 -21.59
CA ILE A 449 -14.68 -3.88 -20.94
C ILE A 449 -13.25 -3.45 -21.33
N GLY A 450 -13.06 -2.19 -21.75
CA GLY A 450 -11.75 -1.59 -21.92
C GLY A 450 -11.21 -1.07 -20.59
N ILE A 451 -9.97 -1.40 -20.27
CA ILE A 451 -9.36 -0.97 -18.99
C ILE A 451 -8.10 -0.18 -19.28
N VAL A 452 -8.01 1.02 -18.71
CA VAL A 452 -6.75 1.78 -18.60
C VAL A 452 -6.21 1.54 -17.21
N PHE A 453 -5.03 0.93 -17.13
CA PHE A 453 -4.41 0.45 -15.89
C PHE A 453 -3.17 1.26 -15.55
N ILE A 454 -3.24 2.04 -14.48
CA ILE A 454 -2.14 2.86 -13.97
C ILE A 454 -1.60 2.18 -12.71
N SER A 455 -0.29 1.94 -12.67
CA SER A 455 0.39 1.45 -11.47
C SER A 455 1.81 2.02 -11.38
N SER A 456 2.25 2.30 -10.17
CA SER A 456 3.65 2.62 -9.84
C SER A 456 4.52 1.37 -9.73
N GLU A 457 3.89 0.19 -9.59
CA GLU A 457 4.60 -1.09 -9.54
C GLU A 457 4.82 -1.63 -10.96
N LEU A 458 6.04 -1.51 -11.48
CA LEU A 458 6.38 -1.99 -12.82
C LEU A 458 6.03 -3.46 -13.09
N PRO A 459 6.23 -4.41 -12.13
CA PRO A 459 5.79 -5.78 -12.31
C PRO A 459 4.29 -5.92 -12.61
N GLU A 460 3.44 -5.04 -12.05
CA GLU A 460 1.99 -5.03 -12.33
C GLU A 460 1.72 -4.58 -13.76
N ILE A 461 2.35 -3.50 -14.19
CA ILE A 461 2.24 -3.00 -15.57
C ILE A 461 2.67 -4.11 -16.55
N VAL A 462 3.86 -4.71 -16.32
CA VAL A 462 4.38 -5.79 -17.18
C VAL A 462 3.46 -6.99 -17.15
N GLY A 463 2.96 -7.40 -15.98
CA GLY A 463 2.12 -8.58 -15.83
C GLY A 463 0.69 -8.44 -16.36
N MET A 464 0.10 -7.26 -16.20
CA MET A 464 -1.32 -7.04 -16.47
C MET A 464 -1.63 -6.40 -17.82
N SER A 465 -0.72 -5.64 -18.43
CA SER A 465 -1.03 -4.84 -19.61
C SER A 465 -0.82 -5.62 -20.92
N ASP A 466 -1.73 -5.45 -21.87
CA ASP A 466 -1.61 -5.98 -23.23
C ASP A 466 -0.76 -5.04 -24.11
N ARG A 467 -0.86 -3.74 -23.87
CA ARG A 467 -0.03 -2.65 -24.39
C ARG A 467 0.30 -1.68 -23.27
N VAL A 468 1.40 -0.93 -23.41
CA VAL A 468 1.85 0.06 -22.41
C VAL A 468 2.19 1.38 -23.09
N ILE A 469 1.58 2.46 -22.61
CA ILE A 469 2.00 3.83 -22.91
C ILE A 469 2.90 4.29 -21.78
N VAL A 470 4.04 4.88 -22.12
CA VAL A 470 4.97 5.43 -21.13
C VAL A 470 4.92 6.95 -21.19
N MET A 471 4.71 7.57 -20.03
CA MET A 471 4.70 9.01 -19.87
C MET A 471 5.98 9.51 -19.20
N HIS A 472 6.49 10.64 -19.69
CA HIS A 472 7.63 11.36 -19.13
C HIS A 472 7.31 12.86 -19.14
N GLU A 473 7.40 13.52 -17.97
CA GLU A 473 7.17 14.96 -17.81
C GLU A 473 5.91 15.51 -18.51
N GLY A 474 4.81 14.73 -18.42
CA GLY A 474 3.51 15.11 -18.99
C GLY A 474 3.34 14.79 -20.48
N GLU A 475 4.30 14.23 -21.16
CA GLU A 475 4.23 13.85 -22.58
C GLU A 475 4.32 12.34 -22.75
N LYS A 476 3.80 11.82 -23.88
CA LYS A 476 3.94 10.41 -24.26
C LYS A 476 5.34 10.16 -24.79
N SER A 477 6.18 9.49 -24.01
CA SER A 477 7.55 9.15 -24.39
C SER A 477 7.63 7.96 -25.37
N GLY A 478 6.66 7.04 -25.30
CA GLY A 478 6.62 5.89 -26.19
C GLY A 478 5.45 4.95 -25.92
N GLU A 479 5.37 3.90 -26.75
CA GLU A 479 4.38 2.83 -26.63
C GLU A 479 5.06 1.48 -26.84
N ILE A 480 4.76 0.51 -25.98
CA ILE A 480 5.37 -0.82 -25.97
C ILE A 480 4.28 -1.86 -26.11
N THR A 481 4.49 -2.87 -26.97
CA THR A 481 3.50 -3.91 -27.24
C THR A 481 4.12 -5.33 -27.14
N GLY A 482 3.27 -6.31 -26.87
CA GLY A 482 3.64 -7.73 -26.97
C GLY A 482 4.82 -8.14 -26.09
N LYS A 483 5.83 -8.78 -26.68
CA LYS A 483 7.00 -9.33 -25.96
C LYS A 483 7.99 -8.28 -25.48
N ASP A 484 7.90 -7.07 -26.00
CA ASP A 484 8.79 -5.96 -25.64
C ASP A 484 8.37 -5.29 -24.32
N ILE A 485 7.20 -5.63 -23.78
CA ILE A 485 6.74 -5.15 -22.47
C ILE A 485 7.61 -5.77 -21.37
N ASN A 486 8.59 -5.00 -20.91
CA ASN A 486 9.46 -5.36 -19.79
C ASN A 486 9.87 -4.11 -18.99
N GLU A 487 10.29 -4.31 -17.75
CA GLU A 487 10.63 -3.21 -16.84
C GLU A 487 11.73 -2.30 -17.39
N LYS A 488 12.73 -2.89 -18.06
CA LYS A 488 13.89 -2.15 -18.59
C LYS A 488 13.48 -1.15 -19.68
N GLU A 489 12.65 -1.57 -20.63
CA GLU A 489 12.17 -0.69 -21.72
C GLU A 489 11.23 0.38 -21.16
N ILE A 490 10.38 0.04 -20.17
CA ILE A 490 9.51 1.01 -19.50
C ILE A 490 10.34 2.08 -18.78
N ILE A 491 11.34 1.68 -17.98
CA ILE A 491 12.22 2.62 -17.26
C ILE A 491 12.98 3.50 -18.25
N HIS A 492 13.49 2.92 -19.33
CA HIS A 492 14.23 3.66 -20.35
C HIS A 492 13.39 4.81 -20.93
N LEU A 493 12.16 4.53 -21.36
CA LEU A 493 11.24 5.53 -21.88
C LEU A 493 10.78 6.53 -20.79
N ALA A 494 10.53 6.05 -19.57
CA ALA A 494 10.10 6.90 -18.45
C ALA A 494 11.20 7.86 -17.98
N SER A 495 12.47 7.58 -18.28
CA SER A 495 13.62 8.45 -17.97
C SER A 495 13.89 9.50 -19.04
N GLY A 496 13.13 9.54 -20.13
CA GLY A 496 13.32 10.50 -21.22
C GLY A 496 14.59 10.26 -22.06
N ILE A 497 15.24 9.09 -21.88
CA ILE A 497 16.43 8.73 -22.66
C ILE A 497 15.97 8.23 -24.05
N VAL A 498 16.03 9.09 -25.04
CA VAL A 498 15.72 8.70 -26.44
C VAL A 498 16.83 7.78 -26.95
N LYS A 499 16.48 6.61 -27.50
CA LYS A 499 17.41 5.80 -28.29
C LYS A 499 17.81 6.63 -29.52
N ASN A 500 19.06 7.15 -29.55
CA ASN A 500 19.67 7.66 -30.78
C ASN A 500 19.88 6.54 -31.78
#